data_859c7f614f361596b578b1d8925802b9
#
_entry.id   859c7f614f361596b578b1d8925802b9
#
_cell.length_a   1.000
_cell.length_b   1.000
_cell.length_c   1.000
_cell.angle_alpha   90.00
_cell.angle_beta   90.00
_cell.angle_gamma   90.00
#
_symmetry.space_group_name_H-M   'P 1'
#
loop_
_entity.id
_entity.type
_entity.pdbx_description
1 polymer ?
#
loop_
_entity_poly.entity_id
_entity_poly.type
_entity_poly.pdbx_seq_one_letter_code
_entity_poly.pdbx_strand_id
1 'polypeptide(L)'
;MTNVKVVPFTSSYLKNMNSEKYTLEMNVKMLAGSVTVSMKTVQSTDGNKSYNRTLVPGYEDEINLRDEAQKKSWDIDGMEGTYTVTDWSKYPTNPDDDDDNTVIEDFTKYKIMQGYYKVGSTEYPADCIAFTETENGVPVTVAMIYCFNGSKPKYMIVKGISEVQGDTVVKTVMEGQITRYDAYADANYMNFEKILSQYKLVEDDD
;
A
#
# COMPACT_ATOMS: atom_id res chain seq x y z
N MET A 1 -19.14 -2.82 8.83
CA MET A 1 -19.90 -2.66 7.57
C MET A 1 -21.36 -3.00 7.80
N THR A 2 -22.25 -2.32 7.09
CA THR A 2 -23.70 -2.55 7.10
C THR A 2 -24.16 -3.08 5.74
N ASN A 3 -25.29 -3.80 5.68
CA ASN A 3 -25.88 -4.34 4.44
C ASN A 3 -24.89 -5.18 3.59
N VAL A 4 -24.13 -6.05 4.26
CA VAL A 4 -23.04 -6.79 3.63
C VAL A 4 -23.57 -7.93 2.78
N LYS A 5 -23.07 -8.05 1.54
CA LYS A 5 -23.28 -9.19 0.63
C LYS A 5 -21.98 -9.60 -0.02
N VAL A 6 -21.85 -10.87 -0.35
CA VAL A 6 -20.72 -11.37 -1.16
C VAL A 6 -20.99 -11.10 -2.62
N VAL A 7 -20.01 -10.54 -3.31
CA VAL A 7 -20.10 -10.23 -4.74
C VAL A 7 -18.88 -10.78 -5.49
N PRO A 8 -19.03 -11.13 -6.78
CA PRO A 8 -17.87 -11.42 -7.62
C PRO A 8 -17.08 -10.14 -7.90
N PHE A 9 -15.78 -10.27 -8.14
CA PHE A 9 -14.88 -9.14 -8.42
C PHE A 9 -15.43 -8.21 -9.51
N THR A 10 -15.98 -8.75 -10.57
CA THR A 10 -16.55 -7.98 -11.70
C THR A 10 -17.72 -7.08 -11.30
N SER A 11 -18.36 -7.33 -10.16
CA SER A 11 -19.47 -6.53 -9.63
C SER A 11 -19.04 -5.62 -8.47
N SER A 12 -17.78 -5.72 -8.03
CA SER A 12 -17.22 -4.91 -6.95
C SER A 12 -16.79 -3.53 -7.42
N TYR A 13 -16.58 -2.61 -6.49
CA TYR A 13 -15.96 -1.31 -6.76
C TYR A 13 -14.44 -1.48 -6.96
N LEU A 14 -13.81 -2.48 -6.31
CA LEU A 14 -12.37 -2.78 -6.43
C LEU A 14 -11.92 -3.05 -7.86
N LYS A 15 -12.81 -3.50 -8.75
CA LYS A 15 -12.48 -3.63 -10.18
C LYS A 15 -11.92 -2.36 -10.81
N ASN A 16 -12.28 -1.19 -10.25
CA ASN A 16 -11.81 0.10 -10.74
C ASN A 16 -10.37 0.42 -10.30
N MET A 17 -9.83 -0.37 -9.36
CA MET A 17 -8.46 -0.26 -8.84
C MET A 17 -7.52 -1.35 -9.37
N ASN A 18 -8.04 -2.33 -10.09
CA ASN A 18 -7.26 -3.45 -10.63
C ASN A 18 -6.58 -3.03 -11.95
N SER A 19 -5.54 -2.25 -11.86
CA SER A 19 -4.73 -1.80 -12.99
C SER A 19 -3.25 -2.12 -12.72
N GLU A 20 -2.56 -2.70 -13.70
CA GLU A 20 -1.10 -2.91 -13.65
C GLU A 20 -0.32 -1.58 -13.66
N LYS A 21 -0.99 -0.49 -14.06
CA LYS A 21 -0.44 0.85 -14.10
C LYS A 21 -1.31 1.78 -13.29
N TYR A 22 -0.74 2.37 -12.26
CA TYR A 22 -1.49 3.30 -11.42
C TYR A 22 -0.61 4.32 -10.72
N THR A 23 -1.25 5.36 -10.19
CA THR A 23 -0.68 6.26 -9.18
C THR A 23 -1.67 6.37 -8.03
N LEU A 24 -1.19 6.13 -6.83
CA LEU A 24 -1.95 6.19 -5.58
C LEU A 24 -1.22 7.10 -4.59
N GLU A 25 -1.91 8.11 -4.07
CA GLU A 25 -1.41 8.96 -3.01
C GLU A 25 -2.37 8.94 -1.82
N MET A 26 -1.83 8.77 -0.62
CA MET A 26 -2.62 8.67 0.61
C MET A 26 -2.01 9.49 1.75
N ASN A 27 -2.89 10.06 2.56
CA ASN A 27 -2.55 10.45 3.94
C ASN A 27 -2.95 9.30 4.86
N VAL A 28 -2.00 8.73 5.55
CA VAL A 28 -2.17 7.51 6.36
C VAL A 28 -1.99 7.84 7.83
N LYS A 29 -2.81 7.22 8.67
CA LYS A 29 -2.65 7.15 10.11
C LYS A 29 -2.48 5.69 10.51
N MET A 30 -1.34 5.35 11.06
CA MET A 30 -1.11 4.04 11.67
C MET A 30 -1.33 4.13 13.17
N LEU A 31 -2.03 3.13 13.70
CA LEU A 31 -2.44 3.05 15.10
C LEU A 31 -1.67 1.89 15.76
N ALA A 32 -0.58 2.20 16.45
CA ALA A 32 0.25 1.23 17.19
C ALA A 32 0.03 1.39 18.69
N GLY A 33 -0.91 0.61 19.25
CA GLY A 33 -1.29 0.71 20.65
C GLY A 33 -1.92 2.08 20.98
N SER A 34 -1.24 2.88 21.82
CA SER A 34 -1.66 4.26 22.16
C SER A 34 -1.02 5.34 21.28
N VAL A 35 -0.11 4.95 20.38
CA VAL A 35 0.60 5.88 19.50
C VAL A 35 -0.07 5.93 18.14
N THR A 36 -0.23 7.14 17.60
CA THR A 36 -0.69 7.37 16.24
C THR A 36 0.44 8.01 15.44
N VAL A 37 0.86 7.34 14.37
CA VAL A 37 1.83 7.89 13.42
C VAL A 37 1.07 8.36 12.18
N SER A 38 1.30 9.61 11.78
CA SER A 38 0.75 10.16 10.55
C SER A 38 1.83 10.22 9.49
N MET A 39 1.53 9.70 8.29
CA MET A 39 2.46 9.67 7.18
C MET A 39 1.74 9.98 5.86
N LYS A 40 2.54 10.29 4.85
CA LYS A 40 2.07 10.34 3.46
C LYS A 40 2.72 9.21 2.70
N THR A 41 1.95 8.50 1.89
CA THR A 41 2.47 7.48 0.99
C THR A 41 2.12 7.83 -0.44
N VAL A 42 3.05 7.54 -1.33
CA VAL A 42 2.87 7.64 -2.78
C VAL A 42 3.34 6.35 -3.40
N GLN A 43 2.51 5.76 -4.23
CA GLN A 43 2.88 4.62 -5.06
C GLN A 43 2.55 4.95 -6.52
N SER A 44 3.46 4.63 -7.42
CA SER A 44 3.20 4.71 -8.84
C SER A 44 3.93 3.59 -9.56
N THR A 45 3.27 2.92 -10.50
CA THR A 45 3.88 1.84 -11.29
C THR A 45 3.39 1.86 -12.73
N ASP A 46 4.27 1.49 -13.65
CA ASP A 46 3.91 1.23 -15.06
C ASP A 46 3.97 -0.25 -15.43
N GLY A 47 4.12 -1.12 -14.42
CA GLY A 47 4.28 -2.56 -14.54
C GLY A 47 5.74 -3.01 -14.59
N ASN A 48 6.67 -2.19 -15.10
CA ASN A 48 8.11 -2.48 -15.12
C ASN A 48 8.91 -1.62 -14.15
N LYS A 49 8.42 -0.43 -13.89
CA LYS A 49 9.02 0.50 -12.94
C LYS A 49 8.04 0.79 -11.82
N SER A 50 8.55 0.86 -10.61
CA SER A 50 7.77 1.29 -9.46
C SER A 50 8.49 2.38 -8.67
N TYR A 51 7.69 3.30 -8.18
CA TYR A 51 8.05 4.39 -7.26
C TYR A 51 7.21 4.24 -6.01
N ASN A 52 7.86 4.10 -4.87
CA ASN A 52 7.21 4.09 -3.56
C ASN A 52 7.85 5.16 -2.69
N ARG A 53 7.05 5.97 -2.01
CA ARG A 53 7.54 6.95 -1.04
C ARG A 53 6.73 6.87 0.23
N THR A 54 7.41 6.85 1.36
CA THR A 54 6.87 7.02 2.69
C THR A 54 7.46 8.28 3.31
N LEU A 55 6.62 9.22 3.72
CA LEU A 55 7.02 10.44 4.39
C LEU A 55 6.35 10.53 5.75
N VAL A 56 7.14 10.42 6.82
CA VAL A 56 6.75 10.72 8.20
C VAL A 56 7.34 12.08 8.56
N PRO A 57 6.54 13.15 8.67
CA PRO A 57 7.06 14.50 8.83
C PRO A 57 8.00 14.64 10.04
N GLY A 58 9.23 15.05 9.77
CA GLY A 58 10.28 15.27 10.80
C GLY A 58 11.00 14.00 11.29
N TYR A 59 10.68 12.83 10.72
CA TYR A 59 11.28 11.54 11.14
C TYR A 59 11.81 10.72 9.97
N GLU A 60 11.12 10.70 8.83
CA GLU A 60 11.43 9.79 7.75
C GLU A 60 10.96 10.35 6.41
N ASP A 61 11.78 10.20 5.38
CA ASP A 61 11.42 10.47 3.98
C ASP A 61 12.14 9.42 3.12
N GLU A 62 11.53 8.26 2.98
CA GLU A 62 12.09 7.15 2.23
C GLU A 62 11.44 7.06 0.84
N ILE A 63 12.26 6.89 -0.18
CA ILE A 63 11.82 6.65 -1.54
C ILE A 63 12.52 5.41 -2.07
N ASN A 64 11.73 4.43 -2.48
CA ASN A 64 12.22 3.25 -3.17
C ASN A 64 11.82 3.32 -4.63
N LEU A 65 12.81 3.16 -5.52
CA LEU A 65 12.64 3.05 -6.96
C LEU A 65 13.06 1.65 -7.39
N ARG A 66 12.29 1.02 -8.28
CA ARG A 66 12.61 -0.31 -8.83
C ARG A 66 12.41 -0.33 -10.33
N ASP A 67 13.37 -0.88 -11.08
CA ASP A 67 13.32 -1.05 -12.53
C ASP A 67 13.60 -2.54 -12.86
N GLU A 68 12.55 -3.27 -13.20
CA GLU A 68 12.62 -4.70 -13.52
C GLU A 68 13.43 -4.97 -14.78
N ALA A 69 13.39 -4.06 -15.76
CA ALA A 69 14.13 -4.21 -16.99
C ALA A 69 15.64 -4.06 -16.79
N GLN A 70 16.05 -3.18 -15.88
CA GLN A 70 17.45 -2.97 -15.52
C GLN A 70 17.93 -3.91 -14.40
N LYS A 71 17.03 -4.58 -13.72
CA LYS A 71 17.27 -5.36 -12.50
C LYS A 71 17.98 -4.55 -11.43
N LYS A 72 17.46 -3.36 -11.15
CA LYS A 72 18.00 -2.42 -10.17
C LYS A 72 16.92 -1.82 -9.30
N SER A 73 17.29 -1.60 -8.04
CA SER A 73 16.56 -0.71 -7.13
C SER A 73 17.47 0.40 -6.59
N TRP A 74 16.83 1.46 -6.18
CA TRP A 74 17.48 2.60 -5.53
C TRP A 74 16.69 2.94 -4.28
N ASP A 75 17.39 2.95 -3.15
CA ASP A 75 16.83 3.31 -1.86
C ASP A 75 17.34 4.70 -1.50
N ILE A 76 16.43 5.66 -1.37
CA ILE A 76 16.74 7.07 -1.19
C ILE A 76 16.31 7.49 0.21
N ASP A 77 17.26 8.04 0.97
CA ASP A 77 16.97 8.78 2.19
C ASP A 77 16.80 10.27 1.83
N GLY A 78 15.54 10.71 1.79
CA GLY A 78 15.20 12.10 1.49
C GLY A 78 15.57 13.07 2.62
N MET A 79 15.75 12.58 3.86
CA MET A 79 16.20 13.41 4.99
C MET A 79 17.69 13.72 4.90
N GLU A 80 18.50 12.73 4.52
CA GLU A 80 19.95 12.88 4.36
C GLU A 80 20.34 13.38 2.97
N GLY A 81 19.43 13.27 1.99
CA GLY A 81 19.68 13.64 0.61
C GLY A 81 20.61 12.66 -0.12
N THR A 82 20.57 11.38 0.27
CA THR A 82 21.45 10.32 -0.25
C THR A 82 20.64 9.18 -0.86
N TYR A 83 21.32 8.33 -1.66
CA TYR A 83 20.75 7.08 -2.11
C TYR A 83 21.80 5.97 -2.29
N THR A 84 21.36 4.73 -2.17
CA THR A 84 22.10 3.51 -2.49
C THR A 84 21.52 2.84 -3.72
N VAL A 85 22.28 1.91 -4.32
CA VAL A 85 21.86 1.16 -5.52
C VAL A 85 22.09 -0.33 -5.28
N THR A 86 21.04 -1.11 -5.42
CA THR A 86 21.13 -2.57 -5.46
C THR A 86 20.97 -3.07 -6.89
N ASP A 87 21.97 -3.83 -7.40
CA ASP A 87 21.94 -4.48 -8.71
C ASP A 87 21.75 -5.97 -8.51
N TRP A 88 20.49 -6.44 -8.55
CA TRP A 88 20.20 -7.87 -8.35
C TRP A 88 20.44 -8.74 -9.59
N SER A 89 20.87 -8.16 -10.71
CA SER A 89 21.32 -8.98 -11.84
C SER A 89 22.51 -9.86 -11.51
N LYS A 90 23.24 -9.49 -10.45
CA LYS A 90 24.45 -10.19 -9.95
C LYS A 90 24.14 -11.29 -8.94
N TYR A 91 22.94 -11.32 -8.41
CA TYR A 91 22.51 -12.28 -7.39
C TYR A 91 21.53 -13.28 -8.00
N PRO A 92 21.64 -14.59 -7.68
CA PRO A 92 20.59 -15.53 -8.06
C PRO A 92 19.29 -15.05 -7.40
N THR A 93 18.26 -14.85 -8.21
CA THR A 93 16.92 -14.48 -7.71
C THR A 93 16.46 -15.55 -6.73
N ASN A 94 16.31 -15.19 -5.47
CA ASN A 94 15.60 -16.02 -4.52
C ASN A 94 14.12 -15.92 -4.90
N PRO A 95 13.44 -17.01 -5.27
CA PRO A 95 12.02 -16.96 -5.64
C PRO A 95 11.11 -16.52 -4.48
N ASP A 96 11.62 -16.43 -3.26
CA ASP A 96 10.91 -15.99 -2.08
C ASP A 96 11.10 -14.49 -1.75
N ASP A 97 11.90 -13.75 -2.55
CA ASP A 97 12.05 -12.29 -2.44
C ASP A 97 10.91 -11.53 -3.17
N ASP A 98 9.69 -12.04 -3.10
CA ASP A 98 8.50 -11.26 -3.41
C ASP A 98 8.22 -10.26 -2.27
N ASP A 99 9.12 -9.28 -2.11
CA ASP A 99 8.83 -8.03 -1.40
C ASP A 99 7.83 -7.21 -2.23
N ASP A 100 6.61 -7.79 -2.31
CA ASP A 100 5.49 -7.18 -3.01
C ASP A 100 4.89 -6.09 -2.10
N ASN A 101 5.63 -4.99 -1.94
CA ASN A 101 5.21 -3.78 -1.25
C ASN A 101 4.08 -3.03 -2.00
N THR A 102 3.34 -3.74 -2.85
CA THR A 102 2.21 -3.15 -3.57
C THR A 102 0.96 -3.16 -2.70
N VAL A 103 0.45 -1.98 -2.36
CA VAL A 103 -0.85 -1.83 -1.65
C VAL A 103 -2.02 -2.28 -2.53
N ILE A 104 -1.83 -2.31 -3.85
CA ILE A 104 -2.83 -2.82 -4.79
C ILE A 104 -2.45 -4.23 -5.20
N GLU A 105 -3.07 -5.19 -4.52
CA GLU A 105 -2.94 -6.61 -4.81
C GLU A 105 -3.89 -7.05 -5.93
N ASP A 106 -3.69 -8.29 -6.40
CA ASP A 106 -4.64 -8.96 -7.29
C ASP A 106 -5.92 -9.32 -6.51
N PHE A 107 -6.86 -8.40 -6.49
CA PHE A 107 -8.14 -8.56 -5.80
C PHE A 107 -8.99 -9.73 -6.32
N THR A 108 -8.66 -10.28 -7.48
CA THR A 108 -9.42 -11.42 -8.05
C THR A 108 -9.27 -12.68 -7.21
N LYS A 109 -8.22 -12.78 -6.42
CA LYS A 109 -7.94 -13.92 -5.53
C LYS A 109 -8.85 -13.96 -4.29
N TYR A 110 -9.51 -12.85 -3.96
CA TYR A 110 -10.23 -12.71 -2.71
C TYR A 110 -11.75 -12.80 -2.87
N LYS A 111 -12.39 -13.25 -1.79
CA LYS A 111 -13.83 -13.13 -1.62
C LYS A 111 -14.17 -11.71 -1.20
N ILE A 112 -14.95 -11.01 -2.02
CA ILE A 112 -15.28 -9.61 -1.78
C ILE A 112 -16.61 -9.49 -1.06
N MET A 113 -16.60 -8.79 0.06
CA MET A 113 -17.78 -8.41 0.83
C MET A 113 -18.12 -6.95 0.52
N GLN A 114 -19.22 -6.72 -0.17
CA GLN A 114 -19.69 -5.38 -0.51
C GLN A 114 -20.77 -4.91 0.45
N GLY A 115 -20.73 -3.65 0.85
CA GLY A 115 -21.72 -3.04 1.74
C GLY A 115 -21.45 -1.55 1.90
N TYR A 116 -21.70 -1.04 3.10
CA TYR A 116 -21.44 0.35 3.46
C TYR A 116 -20.54 0.43 4.69
N TYR A 117 -19.67 1.43 4.72
CA TYR A 117 -18.78 1.70 5.85
C TYR A 117 -18.84 3.18 6.23
N LYS A 118 -18.89 3.46 7.54
CA LYS A 118 -18.99 4.83 8.06
C LYS A 118 -17.59 5.35 8.41
N VAL A 119 -17.20 6.47 7.79
CA VAL A 119 -15.99 7.22 8.12
C VAL A 119 -16.41 8.58 8.67
N GLY A 120 -16.13 8.84 9.94
CA GLY A 120 -16.67 9.98 10.66
C GLY A 120 -18.21 9.94 10.71
N SER A 121 -18.87 10.97 10.19
CA SER A 121 -20.34 11.04 10.10
C SER A 121 -20.90 10.55 8.77
N THR A 122 -20.05 10.26 7.78
CA THR A 122 -20.47 9.94 6.41
C THR A 122 -20.38 8.44 6.14
N GLU A 123 -21.41 7.89 5.52
CA GLU A 123 -21.46 6.50 5.08
C GLU A 123 -21.09 6.42 3.60
N TYR A 124 -20.17 5.50 3.27
CA TYR A 124 -19.66 5.28 1.92
C TYR A 124 -19.98 3.87 1.44
N PRO A 125 -20.29 3.66 0.17
CA PRO A 125 -20.20 2.35 -0.45
C PRO A 125 -18.80 1.78 -0.24
N ALA A 126 -18.71 0.50 0.13
CA ALA A 126 -17.43 -0.10 0.47
C ALA A 126 -17.35 -1.56 0.05
N ASP A 127 -16.16 -1.95 -0.38
CA ASP A 127 -15.74 -3.34 -0.55
C ASP A 127 -14.74 -3.71 0.54
N CYS A 128 -14.82 -4.93 1.03
CA CYS A 128 -13.92 -5.49 2.02
C CYS A 128 -13.37 -6.81 1.52
N ILE A 129 -12.07 -6.97 1.62
CA ILE A 129 -11.38 -8.26 1.53
C ILE A 129 -10.85 -8.61 2.91
N ALA A 130 -10.80 -9.92 3.20
CA ALA A 130 -10.25 -10.40 4.46
C ALA A 130 -9.44 -11.68 4.21
N PHE A 131 -8.31 -11.78 4.87
CA PHE A 131 -7.43 -12.95 4.84
C PHE A 131 -6.87 -13.19 6.25
N THR A 132 -6.40 -14.41 6.49
CA THR A 132 -5.83 -14.76 7.80
C THR A 132 -4.34 -14.99 7.65
N GLU A 133 -3.58 -14.30 8.48
CA GLU A 133 -2.13 -14.46 8.63
C GLU A 133 -1.84 -15.10 10.00
N THR A 134 -0.62 -15.59 10.17
CA THR A 134 -0.17 -16.10 11.45
C THR A 134 0.94 -15.19 11.97
N GLU A 135 0.64 -14.45 13.03
CA GLU A 135 1.59 -13.58 13.71
C GLU A 135 2.00 -14.22 15.04
N ASN A 136 3.30 -14.54 15.20
CA ASN A 136 3.85 -15.20 16.39
C ASN A 136 3.10 -16.50 16.80
N GLY A 137 2.63 -17.27 15.80
CA GLY A 137 1.87 -18.51 16.04
C GLY A 137 0.38 -18.29 16.36
N VAL A 138 -0.10 -17.05 16.34
CA VAL A 138 -1.52 -16.72 16.57
C VAL A 138 -2.16 -16.32 15.23
N PRO A 139 -3.29 -16.92 14.86
CA PRO A 139 -4.01 -16.50 13.67
C PRO A 139 -4.62 -15.11 13.88
N VAL A 140 -4.30 -14.19 12.98
CA VAL A 140 -4.88 -12.84 12.91
C VAL A 140 -5.57 -12.69 11.57
N THR A 141 -6.84 -12.31 11.58
CA THR A 141 -7.54 -11.97 10.35
C THR A 141 -7.34 -10.48 10.07
N VAL A 142 -6.79 -10.18 8.91
CA VAL A 142 -6.67 -8.81 8.40
C VAL A 142 -7.85 -8.52 7.48
N ALA A 143 -8.57 -7.43 7.75
CA ALA A 143 -9.66 -6.96 6.92
C ALA A 143 -9.30 -5.59 6.33
N MET A 144 -9.23 -5.52 5.00
CA MET A 144 -8.99 -4.28 4.26
C MET A 144 -10.32 -3.78 3.68
N ILE A 145 -10.72 -2.58 4.06
CA ILE A 145 -11.99 -1.97 3.68
C ILE A 145 -11.69 -0.76 2.80
N TYR A 146 -12.13 -0.82 1.56
CA TYR A 146 -12.01 0.27 0.60
C TYR A 146 -13.35 0.99 0.46
N CYS A 147 -13.37 2.29 0.77
CA CYS A 147 -14.56 3.13 0.67
C CYS A 147 -14.50 3.96 -0.61
N PHE A 148 -15.64 4.11 -1.28
CA PHE A 148 -15.72 4.74 -2.59
C PHE A 148 -16.64 5.97 -2.58
N ASN A 149 -16.27 6.95 -3.41
CA ASN A 149 -17.15 8.07 -3.78
C ASN A 149 -17.42 7.94 -5.30
N GLY A 150 -18.58 7.43 -5.63
CA GLY A 150 -18.86 6.95 -6.99
C GLY A 150 -17.94 5.77 -7.35
N SER A 151 -17.18 5.88 -8.43
CA SER A 151 -16.20 4.87 -8.86
C SER A 151 -14.79 5.08 -8.29
N LYS A 152 -14.55 6.21 -7.59
CA LYS A 152 -13.22 6.57 -7.11
C LYS A 152 -13.01 6.12 -5.68
N PRO A 153 -11.88 5.46 -5.36
CA PRO A 153 -11.52 5.11 -4.00
C PRO A 153 -11.27 6.39 -3.19
N LYS A 154 -11.73 6.41 -1.95
CA LYS A 154 -11.67 7.59 -1.07
C LYS A 154 -10.96 7.31 0.24
N TYR A 155 -11.16 6.12 0.81
CA TYR A 155 -10.50 5.69 2.04
C TYR A 155 -10.11 4.22 1.93
N MET A 156 -9.05 3.87 2.63
CA MET A 156 -8.64 2.51 2.90
C MET A 156 -8.48 2.36 4.41
N ILE A 157 -9.18 1.39 5.01
CA ILE A 157 -9.12 1.10 6.43
C ILE A 157 -8.67 -0.34 6.60
N VAL A 158 -7.63 -0.55 7.41
CA VAL A 158 -7.16 -1.89 7.76
C VAL A 158 -7.51 -2.19 9.21
N LYS A 159 -8.09 -3.36 9.43
CA LYS A 159 -8.45 -3.85 10.75
C LYS A 159 -7.80 -5.20 11.01
N GLY A 160 -7.18 -5.33 12.18
CA GLY A 160 -6.81 -6.61 12.73
C GLY A 160 -7.96 -7.18 13.56
N ILE A 161 -8.26 -8.47 13.36
CA ILE A 161 -9.29 -9.22 14.07
C ILE A 161 -8.60 -10.44 14.69
N SER A 162 -8.61 -10.54 16.00
CA SER A 162 -8.01 -11.65 16.74
C SER A 162 -8.94 -12.15 17.83
N GLU A 163 -8.76 -13.39 18.26
CA GLU A 163 -9.44 -13.93 19.43
C GLU A 163 -8.52 -13.84 20.65
N VAL A 164 -8.99 -13.19 21.69
CA VAL A 164 -8.27 -13.03 22.96
C VAL A 164 -9.16 -13.56 24.08
N GLN A 165 -8.75 -14.64 24.73
CA GLN A 165 -9.50 -15.29 25.82
C GLN A 165 -10.94 -15.67 25.45
N GLY A 166 -11.20 -16.00 24.18
CA GLY A 166 -12.51 -16.37 23.67
C GLY A 166 -13.37 -15.19 23.20
N ASP A 167 -12.88 -13.96 23.35
CA ASP A 167 -13.56 -12.77 22.85
C ASP A 167 -12.93 -12.32 21.52
N THR A 168 -13.78 -11.97 20.55
CA THR A 168 -13.33 -11.38 19.28
C THR A 168 -12.95 -9.91 19.49
N VAL A 169 -11.67 -9.59 19.31
CA VAL A 169 -11.13 -8.24 19.41
C VAL A 169 -10.90 -7.69 18.00
N VAL A 170 -11.52 -6.55 17.69
CA VAL A 170 -11.35 -5.84 16.43
C VAL A 170 -10.64 -4.51 16.67
N LYS A 171 -9.48 -4.33 16.07
CA LYS A 171 -8.71 -3.06 16.16
C LYS A 171 -8.52 -2.47 14.77
N THR A 172 -8.71 -1.17 14.64
CA THR A 172 -8.24 -0.44 13.46
C THR A 172 -6.72 -0.27 13.61
N VAL A 173 -5.97 -0.72 12.62
CA VAL A 173 -4.50 -0.61 12.60
C VAL A 173 -4.02 0.46 11.64
N MET A 174 -4.84 0.78 10.60
CA MET A 174 -4.52 1.83 9.65
C MET A 174 -5.79 2.51 9.14
N GLU A 175 -5.71 3.83 8.97
CA GLU A 175 -6.70 4.65 8.26
C GLU A 175 -6.00 5.48 7.21
N GLY A 176 -6.27 5.21 5.93
CA GLY A 176 -5.72 5.94 4.78
C GLY A 176 -6.80 6.77 4.11
N GLN A 177 -6.58 8.08 3.98
CA GLN A 177 -7.36 8.94 3.09
C GLN A 177 -6.68 8.97 1.72
N ILE A 178 -7.32 8.42 0.70
CA ILE A 178 -6.83 8.46 -0.67
C ILE A 178 -7.06 9.86 -1.22
N THR A 179 -5.97 10.57 -1.48
CA THR A 179 -5.98 11.94 -2.01
C THR A 179 -5.94 11.95 -3.53
N ARG A 180 -5.34 10.93 -4.12
CA ARG A 180 -5.26 10.73 -5.57
C ARG A 180 -5.28 9.24 -5.91
N TYR A 181 -6.04 8.88 -6.92
CA TYR A 181 -5.95 7.59 -7.61
C TYR A 181 -6.14 7.80 -9.12
N ASP A 182 -5.15 7.38 -9.89
CA ASP A 182 -5.17 7.37 -11.35
C ASP A 182 -4.83 5.97 -11.85
N ALA A 183 -5.55 5.47 -12.85
CA ALA A 183 -5.28 4.18 -13.51
C ALA A 183 -4.17 4.31 -14.57
N TYR A 184 -3.12 5.06 -14.26
CA TYR A 184 -1.90 5.23 -15.06
C TYR A 184 -0.74 5.66 -14.15
N ALA A 185 0.49 5.38 -14.58
CA ALA A 185 1.70 5.85 -13.90
C ALA A 185 1.93 7.35 -14.16
N ASP A 186 2.27 8.10 -13.12
CA ASP A 186 2.66 9.50 -13.28
C ASP A 186 4.08 9.60 -13.84
N ALA A 187 4.22 10.28 -14.97
CA ALA A 187 5.51 10.44 -15.64
C ALA A 187 6.60 11.11 -14.78
N ASN A 188 6.22 11.92 -13.79
CA ASN A 188 7.17 12.53 -12.88
C ASN A 188 7.77 11.49 -11.92
N TYR A 189 6.98 10.52 -11.46
CA TYR A 189 7.45 9.42 -10.60
C TYR A 189 8.24 8.37 -11.38
N MET A 190 7.98 8.22 -12.69
CA MET A 190 8.69 7.27 -13.55
C MET A 190 10.02 7.82 -14.13
N ASN A 191 10.32 9.10 -13.93
CA ASN A 191 11.57 9.69 -14.38
C ASN A 191 12.67 9.56 -13.31
N PHE A 192 13.22 8.34 -13.19
CA PHE A 192 14.22 8.01 -12.17
C PHE A 192 15.50 8.84 -12.29
N GLU A 193 15.97 9.14 -13.50
CA GLU A 193 17.14 9.99 -13.70
C GLU A 193 16.95 11.39 -13.07
N LYS A 194 15.78 11.99 -13.29
CA LYS A 194 15.45 13.29 -12.71
C LYS A 194 15.32 13.21 -11.19
N ILE A 195 14.77 12.12 -10.65
CA ILE A 195 14.66 11.92 -9.21
C ILE A 195 16.05 11.79 -8.60
N LEU A 196 16.86 10.85 -9.09
CA LEU A 196 18.20 10.56 -8.58
C LEU A 196 19.16 11.76 -8.70
N SER A 197 18.98 12.63 -9.71
CA SER A 197 19.79 13.84 -9.85
C SER A 197 19.67 14.83 -8.68
N GLN A 198 18.69 14.65 -7.80
CA GLN A 198 18.46 15.48 -6.62
C GLN A 198 19.18 14.96 -5.37
N TYR A 199 19.78 13.76 -5.43
CA TYR A 199 20.36 13.05 -4.31
C TYR A 199 21.80 12.64 -4.61
N LYS A 200 22.58 12.37 -3.57
CA LYS A 200 23.98 11.96 -3.67
C LYS A 200 24.07 10.43 -3.53
N LEU A 201 24.75 9.78 -4.49
CA LEU A 201 25.08 8.37 -4.36
C LEU A 201 26.02 8.15 -3.16
N VAL A 202 25.70 7.17 -2.33
CA VAL A 202 26.55 6.63 -1.28
C VAL A 202 26.82 5.17 -1.60
N GLU A 203 28.08 4.75 -1.52
CA GLU A 203 28.42 3.33 -1.65
C GLU A 203 28.01 2.64 -0.35
N ASP A 204 27.31 1.50 -0.44
CA ASP A 204 27.13 0.63 0.72
C ASP A 204 28.52 0.16 1.16
N ASP A 205 28.90 0.48 2.38
CA ASP A 205 30.07 -0.11 3.02
C ASP A 205 29.75 -1.58 3.32
N ASP A 206 30.20 -2.50 2.41
CA ASP A 206 30.14 -3.97 2.58
C ASP A 206 30.84 -4.45 3.86
#